data_97a6cce469a65f694e3c5e16b20261fd
#
_entry.id   97a6cce469a65f694e3c5e16b20261fd
#
_cell.length_a   1.000
_cell.length_b   1.000
_cell.length_c   1.000
_cell.angle_alpha   90.00
_cell.angle_beta   90.00
_cell.angle_gamma   90.00
#
_symmetry.space_group_name_H-M   'P 1'
#
loop_
_entity.id
_entity.type
_entity.pdbx_description
1 polymer ?
#
loop_
_entity_poly.entity_id
_entity_poly.type
_entity_poly.pdbx_seq_one_letter_code
_entity_poly.pdbx_strand_id
1 'polypeptide(L)'
;MTATALASVTAVAAPHAAVAAPPAAPAAAAGIGTTDTQRVDAAAVVRLDPSPEVLLLSDHDFIHALWQKARDGGETFDAVRQAAEAAMMSETAEDHVAFIVTGIHDAYAVDKQREKDKADAARAARLAKSQALIAIGIPNSPDLLDLSDDNFIRAVMRHAAAGPEVRAAAATALAADAAAWQEFIANGAREAHQRDVANELKELEEKDRAEAERRKEIAARTNAAALFRITPSEAMLALADDNFIRELLRLAPADAKSSELYAAGQRAVLSPDSAVWKQFIHTGAEEAYKKDDEARRKQIADANRRLAIQIQAAAEKTGVNPHLVATAKKALAGTDE
;
A
#
# COMPACT_ATOMS: atom_id res chain seq x y z
N MET A 1 40.79 -50.98 -24.16
CA MET A 1 42.23 -50.94 -24.24
C MET A 1 42.70 -49.79 -23.40
N THR A 2 43.05 -50.09 -22.17
CA THR A 2 44.42 -50.10 -21.59
C THR A 2 45.02 -48.67 -21.52
N ALA A 3 45.53 -48.15 -20.45
CA ALA A 3 46.34 -48.77 -19.42
C ALA A 3 46.43 -47.88 -18.16
N THR A 4 46.52 -48.57 -17.05
CA THR A 4 46.89 -48.18 -15.71
C THR A 4 48.33 -47.66 -15.63
N ALA A 5 48.61 -46.60 -14.88
CA ALA A 5 49.94 -46.34 -14.35
C ALA A 5 49.83 -45.98 -12.86
N LEU A 6 50.29 -46.87 -12.02
CA LEU A 6 50.64 -46.62 -10.62
C LEU A 6 51.99 -45.88 -10.58
N ALA A 7 52.04 -44.83 -9.79
CA ALA A 7 53.28 -44.26 -9.32
C ALA A 7 53.28 -44.18 -7.81
N SER A 8 54.14 -44.97 -7.21
CA SER A 8 54.43 -45.01 -5.78
C SER A 8 55.30 -43.80 -5.44
N VAL A 9 54.94 -42.99 -4.44
CA VAL A 9 55.84 -41.99 -3.84
C VAL A 9 56.04 -42.26 -2.37
N THR A 10 57.24 -42.42 -2.02
CA THR A 10 57.86 -42.68 -0.71
C THR A 10 57.50 -41.57 0.32
N ALA A 11 57.10 -42.03 1.50
CA ALA A 11 56.93 -41.16 2.66
C ALA A 11 58.26 -40.65 3.21
N VAL A 12 58.41 -39.33 3.29
CA VAL A 12 59.42 -38.66 4.08
C VAL A 12 58.75 -38.14 5.37
N ALA A 13 59.14 -38.66 6.49
CA ALA A 13 58.71 -38.22 7.81
C ALA A 13 59.38 -36.90 8.14
N ALA A 14 58.59 -35.83 8.28
CA ALA A 14 59.02 -34.57 8.85
C ALA A 14 58.60 -34.46 10.34
N PRO A 15 59.37 -33.81 11.19
CA PRO A 15 59.11 -33.77 12.64
C PRO A 15 57.84 -32.91 12.94
N HIS A 16 57.01 -33.45 13.81
CA HIS A 16 55.81 -32.79 14.28
C HIS A 16 56.19 -31.60 15.15
N ALA A 17 56.04 -30.38 14.61
CA ALA A 17 55.93 -29.21 15.46
C ALA A 17 54.61 -29.28 16.21
N ALA A 18 54.66 -29.28 17.53
CA ALA A 18 53.48 -29.14 18.40
C ALA A 18 52.84 -27.78 18.13
N VAL A 19 51.72 -27.79 17.34
CA VAL A 19 50.85 -26.66 17.23
C VAL A 19 50.14 -26.52 18.56
N ALA A 20 50.39 -25.43 19.26
CA ALA A 20 49.67 -25.06 20.46
C ALA A 20 48.16 -24.99 20.10
N ALA A 21 47.32 -25.72 20.84
CA ALA A 21 45.88 -25.64 20.68
C ALA A 21 45.44 -24.18 20.83
N PRO A 22 44.52 -23.70 19.98
CA PRO A 22 43.95 -22.38 20.18
C PRO A 22 43.35 -22.29 21.58
N PRO A 23 43.40 -21.11 22.24
CA PRO A 23 42.82 -20.96 23.56
C PRO A 23 41.36 -21.39 23.48
N ALA A 24 40.95 -22.24 24.41
CA ALA A 24 39.57 -22.67 24.55
C ALA A 24 38.67 -21.42 24.57
N ALA A 25 37.70 -21.39 23.67
CA ALA A 25 36.65 -20.37 23.72
C ALA A 25 36.09 -20.32 25.15
N PRO A 26 35.81 -19.14 25.71
CA PRO A 26 35.22 -19.04 27.02
C PRO A 26 33.95 -19.91 27.04
N ALA A 27 33.81 -20.70 28.13
CA ALA A 27 32.63 -21.56 28.31
C ALA A 27 31.39 -20.70 28.11
N ALA A 28 30.56 -21.06 27.13
CA ALA A 28 29.31 -20.34 26.88
C ALA A 28 28.53 -20.28 28.20
N ALA A 29 28.19 -19.09 28.66
CA ALA A 29 27.32 -18.94 29.82
C ALA A 29 26.04 -19.74 29.56
N ALA A 30 25.59 -20.52 30.55
CA ALA A 30 24.44 -21.41 30.37
C ALA A 30 23.23 -20.61 29.80
N GLY A 31 22.73 -21.02 28.63
CA GLY A 31 21.61 -20.39 27.95
C GLY A 31 21.96 -19.28 26.93
N ILE A 32 23.23 -19.11 26.57
CA ILE A 32 23.69 -18.20 25.50
C ILE A 32 24.13 -19.04 24.32
N GLY A 33 23.30 -19.07 23.25
CA GLY A 33 23.57 -19.72 21.97
C GLY A 33 23.91 -18.73 20.85
N THR A 34 23.83 -17.40 21.13
CA THR A 34 24.07 -16.32 20.20
C THR A 34 25.35 -15.53 20.49
N THR A 35 25.97 -14.94 19.47
CA THR A 35 27.14 -14.07 19.62
C THR A 35 26.75 -12.65 19.97
N ASP A 36 27.69 -11.88 20.55
CA ASP A 36 27.50 -10.46 20.84
C ASP A 36 27.11 -9.65 19.60
N THR A 37 27.72 -9.96 18.45
CA THR A 37 27.38 -9.30 17.17
C THR A 37 25.93 -9.55 16.80
N GLN A 38 25.45 -10.81 16.86
CA GLN A 38 24.06 -11.14 16.57
C GLN A 38 23.08 -10.45 17.53
N ARG A 39 23.45 -10.32 18.80
CA ARG A 39 22.66 -9.61 19.81
C ARG A 39 22.61 -8.10 19.56
N VAL A 40 23.74 -7.49 19.23
CA VAL A 40 23.79 -6.07 18.87
C VAL A 40 22.96 -5.79 17.63
N ASP A 41 23.05 -6.63 16.60
CA ASP A 41 22.26 -6.53 15.38
C ASP A 41 20.75 -6.67 15.68
N ALA A 42 20.37 -7.64 16.50
CA ALA A 42 18.98 -7.80 16.94
C ALA A 42 18.47 -6.61 17.77
N ALA A 43 19.30 -6.08 18.69
CA ALA A 43 18.97 -4.91 19.52
C ALA A 43 18.77 -3.65 18.68
N ALA A 44 19.57 -3.49 17.61
CA ALA A 44 19.46 -2.36 16.70
C ALA A 44 18.08 -2.30 16.00
N VAL A 45 17.45 -3.44 15.74
CA VAL A 45 16.09 -3.52 15.14
C VAL A 45 15.08 -2.73 15.98
N VAL A 46 15.10 -2.90 17.30
CA VAL A 46 14.18 -2.21 18.22
C VAL A 46 14.76 -0.91 18.80
N ARG A 47 15.90 -0.46 18.28
CA ARG A 47 16.62 0.74 18.74
C ARG A 47 16.99 0.64 20.21
N LEU A 48 17.38 -0.54 20.66
CA LEU A 48 17.95 -0.79 21.96
C LEU A 48 19.48 -0.66 21.84
N ASP A 49 20.08 0.17 22.69
CA ASP A 49 21.54 0.21 22.90
C ASP A 49 21.86 -0.73 24.07
N PRO A 50 22.31 -1.97 23.80
CA PRO A 50 22.45 -2.96 24.84
C PRO A 50 23.71 -2.69 25.68
N SER A 51 23.53 -2.55 26.99
CA SER A 51 24.68 -2.51 27.92
C SER A 51 25.39 -3.86 27.97
N PRO A 52 26.65 -3.91 28.43
CA PRO A 52 27.37 -5.19 28.59
C PRO A 52 26.60 -6.23 29.42
N GLU A 53 25.83 -5.80 30.41
CA GLU A 53 25.03 -6.66 31.26
C GLU A 53 23.88 -7.29 30.47
N VAL A 54 23.25 -6.52 29.56
CA VAL A 54 22.16 -6.99 28.65
C VAL A 54 22.72 -8.01 27.66
N LEU A 55 23.94 -7.81 27.15
CA LEU A 55 24.60 -8.76 26.25
C LEU A 55 25.01 -10.07 26.96
N LEU A 56 25.05 -10.12 28.26
CA LEU A 56 25.40 -11.32 29.06
C LEU A 56 24.17 -12.08 29.57
N LEU A 57 22.95 -11.63 29.28
CA LEU A 57 21.70 -12.33 29.64
C LEU A 57 21.60 -13.66 28.90
N SER A 58 20.80 -14.59 29.42
CA SER A 58 20.39 -15.77 28.62
C SER A 58 19.70 -15.33 27.33
N ASP A 59 19.65 -16.19 26.30
CA ASP A 59 18.93 -15.85 25.07
C ASP A 59 17.45 -15.53 25.34
N HIS A 60 16.81 -16.29 26.24
CA HIS A 60 15.44 -16.01 26.68
C HIS A 60 15.28 -14.63 27.32
N ASP A 61 16.17 -14.27 28.28
CA ASP A 61 16.08 -12.99 28.98
C ASP A 61 16.47 -11.82 28.05
N PHE A 62 17.35 -12.06 27.09
CA PHE A 62 17.68 -11.09 26.06
C PHE A 62 16.48 -10.84 25.14
N ILE A 63 15.75 -11.88 24.73
CA ILE A 63 14.49 -11.74 23.99
C ILE A 63 13.47 -10.94 24.80
N HIS A 64 13.38 -11.18 26.11
CA HIS A 64 12.50 -10.39 26.97
C HIS A 64 12.88 -8.90 26.99
N ALA A 65 14.16 -8.57 27.02
CA ALA A 65 14.63 -7.18 26.93
C ALA A 65 14.26 -6.55 25.56
N LEU A 66 14.42 -7.28 24.46
CA LEU A 66 13.99 -6.85 23.13
C LEU A 66 12.48 -6.65 23.08
N TRP A 67 11.69 -7.55 23.64
CA TRP A 67 10.24 -7.45 23.73
C TRP A 67 9.77 -6.23 24.51
N GLN A 68 10.39 -5.94 25.66
CA GLN A 68 10.07 -4.74 26.45
C GLN A 68 10.31 -3.48 25.61
N LYS A 69 11.43 -3.41 24.91
CA LYS A 69 11.74 -2.26 24.05
C LYS A 69 10.78 -2.14 22.86
N ALA A 70 10.44 -3.25 22.24
CA ALA A 70 9.44 -3.31 21.17
C ALA A 70 8.05 -2.85 21.65
N ARG A 71 7.65 -3.26 22.87
CA ARG A 71 6.40 -2.82 23.50
C ARG A 71 6.37 -1.30 23.70
N ASP A 72 7.47 -0.71 24.15
CA ASP A 72 7.57 0.74 24.36
C ASP A 72 7.50 1.52 23.04
N GLY A 73 7.86 0.88 21.92
CA GLY A 73 7.76 1.45 20.57
C GLY A 73 6.36 1.35 19.94
N GLY A 74 5.39 0.71 20.63
CA GLY A 74 3.99 0.63 20.22
C GLY A 74 3.77 -0.11 18.90
N GLU A 75 2.84 0.38 18.07
CA GLU A 75 2.44 -0.25 16.81
C GLU A 75 3.60 -0.46 15.80
N THR A 76 4.68 0.31 15.93
CA THR A 76 5.86 0.23 15.03
C THR A 76 6.54 -1.13 15.10
N PHE A 77 6.39 -1.86 16.21
CA PHE A 77 7.05 -3.14 16.47
C PHE A 77 6.06 -4.25 16.86
N ASP A 78 4.84 -4.22 16.36
CA ASP A 78 3.82 -5.22 16.70
C ASP A 78 4.21 -6.64 16.28
N ALA A 79 4.71 -6.83 15.05
CA ALA A 79 5.15 -8.14 14.59
C ALA A 79 6.40 -8.62 15.33
N VAL A 80 7.34 -7.70 15.62
CA VAL A 80 8.51 -8.00 16.44
C VAL A 80 8.10 -8.44 17.85
N ARG A 81 7.14 -7.74 18.47
CA ARG A 81 6.63 -8.11 19.80
C ARG A 81 5.97 -9.48 19.80
N GLN A 82 5.12 -9.78 18.82
CA GLN A 82 4.46 -11.07 18.68
C GLN A 82 5.46 -12.21 18.43
N ALA A 83 6.47 -11.98 17.60
CA ALA A 83 7.52 -12.94 17.34
C ALA A 83 8.39 -13.20 18.58
N ALA A 84 8.69 -12.15 19.36
CA ALA A 84 9.41 -12.28 20.61
C ALA A 84 8.61 -13.05 21.67
N GLU A 85 7.29 -12.77 21.79
CA GLU A 85 6.39 -13.53 22.67
C GLU A 85 6.36 -15.02 22.30
N ALA A 86 6.26 -15.31 21.01
CA ALA A 86 6.28 -16.68 20.51
C ALA A 86 7.60 -17.39 20.81
N ALA A 87 8.73 -16.70 20.63
CA ALA A 87 10.05 -17.26 20.96
C ALA A 87 10.19 -17.52 22.48
N MET A 88 9.77 -16.58 23.35
CA MET A 88 9.80 -16.77 24.80
C MET A 88 8.89 -17.91 25.29
N MET A 89 7.80 -18.22 24.56
CA MET A 89 6.93 -19.35 24.90
C MET A 89 7.51 -20.71 24.45
N SER A 90 8.54 -20.72 23.63
CA SER A 90 9.24 -21.95 23.27
C SER A 90 10.18 -22.38 24.41
N GLU A 91 10.22 -23.70 24.64
CA GLU A 91 11.13 -24.30 25.62
C GLU A 91 12.48 -24.69 24.97
N THR A 92 12.67 -24.45 23.66
CA THR A 92 13.90 -24.85 22.96
C THR A 92 14.87 -23.70 22.77
N ALA A 93 16.15 -23.96 23.06
CA ALA A 93 17.21 -22.98 22.87
C ALA A 93 17.37 -22.61 21.38
N GLU A 94 17.10 -23.55 20.50
CA GLU A 94 17.16 -23.36 19.04
C GLU A 94 16.17 -22.29 18.57
N ASP A 95 14.96 -22.24 19.11
CA ASP A 95 13.95 -21.23 18.76
C ASP A 95 14.36 -19.86 19.28
N HIS A 96 14.97 -19.77 20.46
CA HIS A 96 15.51 -18.50 20.97
C HIS A 96 16.61 -17.98 20.06
N VAL A 97 17.58 -18.83 19.67
CA VAL A 97 18.65 -18.48 18.74
C VAL A 97 18.07 -18.07 17.38
N ALA A 98 17.14 -18.85 16.84
CA ALA A 98 16.50 -18.54 15.55
C ALA A 98 15.80 -17.19 15.57
N PHE A 99 15.12 -16.83 16.67
CA PHE A 99 14.50 -15.51 16.78
C PHE A 99 15.55 -14.40 16.78
N ILE A 100 16.60 -14.51 17.60
CA ILE A 100 17.64 -13.47 17.72
C ILE A 100 18.38 -13.28 16.38
N VAL A 101 18.70 -14.38 15.67
CA VAL A 101 19.52 -14.31 14.46
C VAL A 101 18.73 -13.90 13.21
N THR A 102 17.49 -14.37 13.05
CA THR A 102 16.69 -14.13 11.85
C THR A 102 15.28 -13.65 12.14
N GLY A 103 14.60 -14.24 13.14
CA GLY A 103 13.19 -14.02 13.38
C GLY A 103 12.82 -12.58 13.71
N ILE A 104 13.68 -11.85 14.42
CA ILE A 104 13.46 -10.43 14.72
C ILE A 104 13.54 -9.56 13.47
N HIS A 105 14.46 -9.86 12.54
CA HIS A 105 14.61 -9.12 11.29
C HIS A 105 13.43 -9.39 10.35
N ASP A 106 13.00 -10.64 10.26
CA ASP A 106 11.82 -11.02 9.48
C ASP A 106 10.55 -10.36 10.02
N ALA A 107 10.37 -10.35 11.34
CA ALA A 107 9.26 -9.68 11.98
C ALA A 107 9.29 -8.16 11.76
N TYR A 108 10.46 -7.55 11.83
CA TYR A 108 10.62 -6.12 11.54
C TYR A 108 10.34 -5.77 10.07
N ALA A 109 10.71 -6.65 9.15
CA ALA A 109 10.35 -6.47 7.73
C ALA A 109 8.82 -6.46 7.55
N VAL A 110 8.07 -7.30 8.29
CA VAL A 110 6.60 -7.28 8.30
C VAL A 110 6.06 -5.96 8.84
N ASP A 111 6.61 -5.47 9.97
CA ASP A 111 6.22 -4.17 10.54
C ASP A 111 6.48 -3.02 9.55
N LYS A 112 7.63 -3.01 8.89
CA LYS A 112 7.98 -2.01 7.88
C LYS A 112 7.07 -2.07 6.65
N GLN A 113 6.72 -3.26 6.19
CA GLN A 113 5.78 -3.41 5.08
C GLN A 113 4.40 -2.89 5.47
N ARG A 114 3.91 -3.21 6.68
CA ARG A 114 2.64 -2.70 7.20
C ARG A 114 2.63 -1.16 7.30
N GLU A 115 3.72 -0.54 7.80
CA GLU A 115 3.85 0.91 7.87
C GLU A 115 3.75 1.54 6.47
N LYS A 116 4.43 0.94 5.49
CA LYS A 116 4.38 1.37 4.10
C LYS A 116 2.98 1.23 3.51
N ASP A 117 2.34 0.08 3.70
CA ASP A 117 0.99 -0.19 3.18
C ASP A 117 -0.02 0.79 3.78
N LYS A 118 0.08 1.10 5.08
CA LYS A 118 -0.75 2.10 5.76
C LYS A 118 -0.55 3.51 5.18
N ALA A 119 0.70 3.89 4.90
CA ALA A 119 1.03 5.17 4.29
C ALA A 119 0.55 5.26 2.83
N ASP A 120 0.67 4.16 2.07
CA ASP A 120 0.20 4.10 0.69
C ASP A 120 -1.33 4.16 0.62
N ALA A 121 -2.03 3.45 1.51
CA ALA A 121 -3.50 3.52 1.64
C ALA A 121 -3.98 4.93 2.00
N ALA A 122 -3.32 5.61 2.95
CA ALA A 122 -3.66 6.98 3.33
C ALA A 122 -3.47 7.96 2.15
N ARG A 123 -2.38 7.81 1.38
CA ARG A 123 -2.15 8.61 0.16
C ARG A 123 -3.22 8.36 -0.90
N ALA A 124 -3.60 7.10 -1.12
CA ALA A 124 -4.63 6.73 -2.07
C ALA A 124 -6.00 7.32 -1.68
N ALA A 125 -6.37 7.24 -0.40
CA ALA A 125 -7.62 7.81 0.12
C ALA A 125 -7.66 9.33 -0.06
N ARG A 126 -6.57 10.03 0.29
CA ARG A 126 -6.46 11.49 0.10
C ARG A 126 -6.58 11.88 -1.36
N LEU A 127 -6.00 11.08 -2.25
CA LEU A 127 -6.08 11.27 -3.68
C LEU A 127 -7.50 11.12 -4.21
N ALA A 128 -8.21 10.06 -3.81
CA ALA A 128 -9.59 9.85 -4.20
C ALA A 128 -10.50 11.03 -3.76
N LYS A 129 -10.32 11.53 -2.52
CA LYS A 129 -11.02 12.73 -2.04
C LYS A 129 -10.74 13.95 -2.91
N SER A 130 -9.47 14.17 -3.27
CA SER A 130 -9.09 15.26 -4.16
C SER A 130 -9.79 15.18 -5.52
N GLN A 131 -9.82 14.00 -6.11
CA GLN A 131 -10.50 13.78 -7.40
C GLN A 131 -12.01 14.01 -7.29
N ALA A 132 -12.64 13.54 -6.21
CA ALA A 132 -14.05 13.79 -5.96
C ALA A 132 -14.38 15.29 -5.87
N LEU A 133 -13.59 16.06 -5.10
CA LEU A 133 -13.77 17.51 -4.98
C LEU A 133 -13.63 18.22 -6.33
N ILE A 134 -12.57 17.89 -7.08
CA ILE A 134 -12.33 18.49 -8.40
C ILE A 134 -13.50 18.19 -9.34
N ALA A 135 -13.97 16.95 -9.36
CA ALA A 135 -15.08 16.54 -10.24
C ALA A 135 -16.36 17.33 -9.98
N ILE A 136 -16.64 17.70 -8.73
CA ILE A 136 -17.84 18.47 -8.34
C ILE A 136 -17.59 19.99 -8.46
N GLY A 137 -16.36 20.41 -8.70
CA GLY A 137 -16.00 21.84 -8.71
C GLY A 137 -15.80 22.44 -7.31
N ILE A 138 -15.50 21.63 -6.32
CA ILE A 138 -15.16 22.08 -4.97
C ILE A 138 -13.64 22.27 -4.89
N PRO A 139 -13.14 23.45 -4.43
CA PRO A 139 -11.72 23.67 -4.28
C PRO A 139 -11.09 22.68 -3.28
N ASN A 140 -9.95 22.11 -3.65
CA ASN A 140 -9.15 21.29 -2.76
C ASN A 140 -8.64 22.11 -1.57
N SER A 141 -8.93 21.68 -0.36
CA SER A 141 -8.32 22.22 0.85
C SER A 141 -7.76 21.09 1.72
N PRO A 142 -6.64 21.29 2.40
CA PRO A 142 -6.12 20.30 3.35
C PRO A 142 -7.16 19.86 4.38
N ASP A 143 -7.96 20.82 4.89
CA ASP A 143 -8.98 20.56 5.89
C ASP A 143 -10.05 19.57 5.42
N LEU A 144 -10.43 19.60 4.15
CA LEU A 144 -11.37 18.64 3.57
C LEU A 144 -10.71 17.29 3.31
N LEU A 145 -9.47 17.28 2.82
CA LEU A 145 -8.76 16.06 2.46
C LEU A 145 -8.37 15.22 3.69
N ASP A 146 -8.20 15.85 4.85
CA ASP A 146 -7.79 15.19 6.10
C ASP A 146 -8.98 14.70 6.95
N LEU A 147 -10.21 15.00 6.54
CA LEU A 147 -11.42 14.49 7.21
C LEU A 147 -11.50 12.95 7.11
N SER A 148 -12.15 12.31 8.07
CA SER A 148 -12.64 10.93 7.92
C SER A 148 -13.62 10.85 6.75
N ASP A 149 -13.81 9.66 6.20
CA ASP A 149 -14.61 9.47 4.99
C ASP A 149 -16.05 9.93 5.18
N ASP A 150 -16.69 9.61 6.33
CA ASP A 150 -18.04 10.05 6.67
C ASP A 150 -18.13 11.59 6.79
N ASN A 151 -17.16 12.23 7.45
CA ASN A 151 -17.13 13.67 7.60
C ASN A 151 -16.83 14.39 6.28
N PHE A 152 -15.99 13.80 5.44
CA PHE A 152 -15.74 14.27 4.07
C PHE A 152 -17.05 14.27 3.26
N ILE A 153 -17.79 13.15 3.26
CA ILE A 153 -19.07 13.03 2.55
C ILE A 153 -20.08 14.07 3.07
N ARG A 154 -20.15 14.26 4.40
CA ARG A 154 -21.03 15.30 5.00
C ARG A 154 -20.63 16.71 4.54
N ALA A 155 -19.33 17.00 4.44
CA ALA A 155 -18.83 18.28 3.96
C ALA A 155 -19.18 18.50 2.49
N VAL A 156 -18.99 17.50 1.64
CA VAL A 156 -19.41 17.51 0.23
C VAL A 156 -20.90 17.75 0.09
N MET A 157 -21.74 16.99 0.83
CA MET A 157 -23.20 17.11 0.78
C MET A 157 -23.71 18.52 1.13
N ARG A 158 -23.01 19.21 2.04
CA ARG A 158 -23.37 20.58 2.48
C ARG A 158 -22.84 21.67 1.59
N HIS A 159 -21.89 21.36 0.72
CA HIS A 159 -21.25 22.35 -0.11
C HIS A 159 -22.20 22.89 -1.19
N ALA A 160 -22.07 24.19 -1.51
CA ALA A 160 -22.96 24.83 -2.48
C ALA A 160 -22.86 24.26 -3.89
N ALA A 161 -21.68 23.79 -4.29
CA ALA A 161 -21.42 23.16 -5.59
C ALA A 161 -22.02 21.74 -5.72
N ALA A 162 -22.43 21.11 -4.62
CA ALA A 162 -23.09 19.81 -4.70
C ALA A 162 -24.52 19.95 -5.23
N GLY A 163 -24.79 19.34 -6.36
CA GLY A 163 -26.13 19.27 -6.97
C GLY A 163 -27.06 18.28 -6.23
N PRO A 164 -28.32 18.19 -6.65
CA PRO A 164 -29.32 17.29 -6.05
C PRO A 164 -28.87 15.80 -6.08
N GLU A 165 -28.33 15.34 -7.20
CA GLU A 165 -27.87 13.97 -7.35
C GLU A 165 -26.66 13.66 -6.44
N VAL A 166 -25.70 14.60 -6.36
CA VAL A 166 -24.54 14.46 -5.46
C VAL A 166 -25.01 14.39 -4.01
N ARG A 167 -25.97 15.22 -3.59
CA ARG A 167 -26.53 15.19 -2.23
C ARG A 167 -27.27 13.89 -1.93
N ALA A 168 -28.05 13.39 -2.89
CA ALA A 168 -28.78 12.12 -2.75
C ALA A 168 -27.82 10.93 -2.65
N ALA A 169 -26.80 10.88 -3.51
CA ALA A 169 -25.77 9.85 -3.48
C ALA A 169 -24.96 9.90 -2.17
N ALA A 170 -24.59 11.09 -1.70
CA ALA A 170 -23.94 11.28 -0.41
C ALA A 170 -24.79 10.80 0.76
N ALA A 171 -26.08 11.12 0.78
CA ALA A 171 -27.01 10.67 1.81
C ALA A 171 -27.16 9.15 1.81
N THR A 172 -27.24 8.53 0.64
CA THR A 172 -27.29 7.07 0.48
C THR A 172 -26.04 6.40 1.03
N ALA A 173 -24.86 6.91 0.66
CA ALA A 173 -23.58 6.40 1.16
C ALA A 173 -23.49 6.52 2.69
N LEU A 174 -23.89 7.66 3.27
CA LEU A 174 -23.88 7.88 4.72
C LEU A 174 -24.85 6.97 5.50
N ALA A 175 -25.90 6.49 4.87
CA ALA A 175 -26.85 5.56 5.46
C ALA A 175 -26.36 4.10 5.43
N ALA A 176 -25.30 3.81 4.68
CA ALA A 176 -24.69 2.50 4.53
C ALA A 176 -23.40 2.38 5.39
N ASP A 177 -22.42 1.63 4.91
CA ASP A 177 -21.19 1.27 5.60
C ASP A 177 -19.94 1.96 5.02
N ALA A 178 -18.78 1.64 5.59
CA ALA A 178 -17.49 2.20 5.16
C ALA A 178 -17.15 1.88 3.70
N ALA A 179 -17.58 0.73 3.17
CA ALA A 179 -17.34 0.37 1.78
C ALA A 179 -18.12 1.29 0.84
N ALA A 180 -19.37 1.60 1.19
CA ALA A 180 -20.20 2.56 0.44
C ALA A 180 -19.63 3.99 0.51
N TRP A 181 -19.01 4.38 1.62
CA TRP A 181 -18.31 5.67 1.72
C TRP A 181 -17.13 5.76 0.77
N GLN A 182 -16.29 4.72 0.75
CA GLN A 182 -15.15 4.64 -0.16
C GLN A 182 -15.58 4.64 -1.62
N GLU A 183 -16.64 3.90 -1.96
CA GLU A 183 -17.20 3.89 -3.32
C GLU A 183 -17.77 5.26 -3.72
N PHE A 184 -18.48 5.94 -2.83
CA PHE A 184 -18.93 7.31 -3.09
C PHE A 184 -17.75 8.25 -3.37
N ILE A 185 -16.69 8.18 -2.57
CA ILE A 185 -15.50 9.03 -2.73
C ILE A 185 -14.76 8.68 -4.03
N ALA A 186 -14.60 7.40 -4.35
CA ALA A 186 -13.84 6.98 -5.52
C ALA A 186 -14.57 7.28 -6.84
N ASN A 187 -15.87 7.03 -6.91
CA ASN A 187 -16.66 7.06 -8.13
C ASN A 187 -17.98 7.80 -7.97
N GLY A 188 -18.74 7.52 -6.90
CA GLY A 188 -20.13 7.92 -6.74
C GLY A 188 -20.34 9.43 -6.79
N ALA A 189 -19.44 10.21 -6.21
CA ALA A 189 -19.51 11.68 -6.23
C ALA A 189 -19.42 12.23 -7.67
N ARG A 190 -18.49 11.71 -8.45
CA ARG A 190 -18.27 12.08 -9.84
C ARG A 190 -19.44 11.65 -10.71
N GLU A 191 -19.92 10.41 -10.55
CA GLU A 191 -21.07 9.89 -11.31
C GLU A 191 -22.36 10.63 -10.99
N ALA A 192 -22.55 10.99 -9.72
CA ALA A 192 -23.71 11.79 -9.31
C ALA A 192 -23.64 13.21 -9.90
N HIS A 193 -22.46 13.82 -9.91
CA HIS A 193 -22.28 15.12 -10.56
C HIS A 193 -22.54 15.07 -12.07
N GLN A 194 -22.13 14.00 -12.73
CA GLN A 194 -22.47 13.78 -14.15
C GLN A 194 -23.98 13.71 -14.36
N ARG A 195 -24.72 13.08 -13.45
CA ARG A 195 -26.20 13.08 -13.51
C ARG A 195 -26.79 14.47 -13.27
N ASP A 196 -26.25 15.23 -12.30
CA ASP A 196 -26.66 16.63 -12.09
C ASP A 196 -26.49 17.46 -13.38
N VAL A 197 -25.31 17.35 -13.99
CA VAL A 197 -25.04 18.03 -15.26
C VAL A 197 -25.96 17.55 -16.40
N ALA A 198 -26.19 16.25 -16.49
CA ALA A 198 -27.10 15.69 -17.49
C ALA A 198 -28.55 16.17 -17.29
N ASN A 199 -29.02 16.29 -16.07
CA ASN A 199 -30.34 16.80 -15.72
C ASN A 199 -30.44 18.31 -16.06
N GLU A 200 -29.42 19.09 -15.70
CA GLU A 200 -29.35 20.51 -16.06
C GLU A 200 -29.32 20.73 -17.57
N LEU A 201 -28.57 19.88 -18.30
CA LEU A 201 -28.55 19.92 -19.75
C LEU A 201 -29.91 19.62 -20.38
N LYS A 202 -30.62 18.63 -19.82
CA LYS A 202 -31.95 18.27 -20.30
C LYS A 202 -32.95 19.44 -20.15
N GLU A 203 -32.85 20.19 -19.06
CA GLU A 203 -33.65 21.41 -18.85
C GLU A 203 -33.27 22.54 -19.82
N LEU A 204 -31.98 22.61 -20.19
CA LEU A 204 -31.46 23.61 -21.12
C LEU A 204 -31.67 23.26 -22.58
N GLU A 205 -31.70 21.96 -22.95
CA GLU A 205 -32.01 21.50 -24.32
C GLU A 205 -33.38 22.02 -24.79
N GLU A 206 -34.29 22.26 -23.84
CA GLU A 206 -35.58 22.89 -24.14
C GLU A 206 -35.48 24.39 -24.42
N LYS A 207 -34.38 25.04 -24.02
CA LYS A 207 -34.19 26.50 -24.14
C LYS A 207 -33.16 26.88 -25.20
N ASP A 208 -32.02 26.23 -25.25
CA ASP A 208 -30.94 26.52 -26.21
C ASP A 208 -30.04 25.27 -26.41
N ARG A 209 -30.21 24.63 -27.55
CA ARG A 209 -29.50 23.39 -27.92
C ARG A 209 -27.98 23.62 -28.06
N ALA A 210 -27.56 24.81 -28.50
CA ALA A 210 -26.12 25.11 -28.67
C ALA A 210 -25.42 25.29 -27.33
N GLU A 211 -26.10 25.88 -26.35
CA GLU A 211 -25.58 26.01 -24.99
C GLU A 211 -25.53 24.68 -24.25
N ALA A 212 -26.53 23.81 -24.50
CA ALA A 212 -26.56 22.47 -23.95
C ALA A 212 -25.35 21.64 -24.39
N GLU A 213 -25.05 21.63 -25.69
CA GLU A 213 -23.88 20.90 -26.23
C GLU A 213 -22.54 21.46 -25.68
N ARG A 214 -22.42 22.77 -25.56
CA ARG A 214 -21.23 23.39 -24.98
C ARG A 214 -21.02 22.98 -23.51
N ARG A 215 -22.08 22.96 -22.71
CA ARG A 215 -22.00 22.55 -21.31
C ARG A 215 -21.66 21.07 -21.16
N LYS A 216 -22.21 20.23 -22.01
CA LYS A 216 -21.89 18.81 -22.09
C LYS A 216 -20.39 18.58 -22.36
N GLU A 217 -19.84 19.35 -23.33
CA GLU A 217 -18.42 19.27 -23.64
C GLU A 217 -17.54 19.72 -22.45
N ILE A 218 -17.91 20.84 -21.81
CA ILE A 218 -17.20 21.33 -20.62
C ILE A 218 -17.25 20.28 -19.50
N ALA A 219 -18.41 19.66 -19.26
CA ALA A 219 -18.55 18.64 -18.23
C ALA A 219 -17.68 17.41 -18.52
N ALA A 220 -17.65 16.93 -19.77
CA ALA A 220 -16.80 15.82 -20.18
C ALA A 220 -15.31 16.13 -19.97
N ARG A 221 -14.87 17.32 -20.36
CA ARG A 221 -13.48 17.79 -20.17
C ARG A 221 -13.13 17.94 -18.69
N THR A 222 -14.02 18.52 -17.89
CA THR A 222 -13.82 18.65 -16.44
C THR A 222 -13.69 17.29 -15.79
N ASN A 223 -14.54 16.34 -16.16
CA ASN A 223 -14.46 14.97 -15.67
C ASN A 223 -13.13 14.30 -16.07
N ALA A 224 -12.75 14.38 -17.35
CA ALA A 224 -11.46 13.85 -17.80
C ALA A 224 -10.27 14.47 -17.03
N ALA A 225 -10.28 15.80 -16.81
CA ALA A 225 -9.25 16.48 -16.04
C ALA A 225 -9.20 16.02 -14.58
N ALA A 226 -10.36 15.80 -13.95
CA ALA A 226 -10.45 15.30 -12.59
C ALA A 226 -9.78 13.93 -12.41
N LEU A 227 -9.92 13.03 -13.39
CA LEU A 227 -9.25 11.72 -13.38
C LEU A 227 -7.72 11.86 -13.37
N PHE A 228 -7.17 12.89 -14.02
CA PHE A 228 -5.75 13.26 -13.96
C PHE A 228 -5.39 14.08 -12.72
N ARG A 229 -6.34 14.36 -11.81
CA ARG A 229 -6.14 15.22 -10.63
C ARG A 229 -5.79 16.67 -11.00
N ILE A 230 -6.33 17.15 -12.10
CA ILE A 230 -6.12 18.51 -12.61
C ILE A 230 -7.42 19.29 -12.47
N THR A 231 -7.34 20.47 -11.85
CA THR A 231 -8.43 21.45 -11.91
C THR A 231 -8.26 22.25 -13.18
N PRO A 232 -9.13 22.08 -14.20
CA PRO A 232 -8.94 22.75 -15.47
C PRO A 232 -9.32 24.23 -15.36
N SER A 233 -8.52 25.11 -15.97
CA SER A 233 -8.89 26.51 -16.16
C SER A 233 -9.87 26.66 -17.34
N GLU A 234 -10.58 27.80 -17.40
CA GLU A 234 -11.45 28.11 -18.55
C GLU A 234 -10.67 28.07 -19.86
N ALA A 235 -9.44 28.59 -19.87
CA ALA A 235 -8.57 28.57 -21.04
C ALA A 235 -8.24 27.13 -21.47
N MET A 236 -8.03 26.24 -20.53
CA MET A 236 -7.78 24.82 -20.81
C MET A 236 -9.04 24.14 -21.37
N LEU A 237 -10.21 24.42 -20.80
CA LEU A 237 -11.50 23.90 -21.28
C LEU A 237 -11.87 24.37 -22.69
N ALA A 238 -11.32 25.52 -23.13
CA ALA A 238 -11.55 26.09 -24.46
C ALA A 238 -10.58 25.58 -25.55
N LEU A 239 -9.58 24.75 -25.19
CA LEU A 239 -8.63 24.21 -26.18
C LEU A 239 -9.32 23.27 -27.17
N ALA A 240 -8.74 23.07 -28.36
CA ALA A 240 -9.09 21.97 -29.23
C ALA A 240 -8.85 20.63 -28.54
N ASP A 241 -9.59 19.57 -28.92
CA ASP A 241 -9.58 18.27 -28.22
C ASP A 241 -8.17 17.69 -28.08
N ASP A 242 -7.39 17.71 -29.17
CA ASP A 242 -6.01 17.23 -29.17
C ASP A 242 -5.12 18.04 -28.21
N ASN A 243 -5.25 19.36 -28.22
CA ASN A 243 -4.49 20.26 -27.37
C ASN A 243 -4.93 20.13 -25.90
N PHE A 244 -6.22 19.90 -25.65
CA PHE A 244 -6.72 19.61 -24.31
C PHE A 244 -6.09 18.34 -23.75
N ILE A 245 -6.05 17.25 -24.54
CA ILE A 245 -5.43 15.99 -24.12
C ILE A 245 -3.93 16.17 -23.88
N ARG A 246 -3.22 16.90 -24.78
CA ARG A 246 -1.78 17.21 -24.60
C ARG A 246 -1.53 17.96 -23.31
N GLU A 247 -2.40 18.91 -22.97
CA GLU A 247 -2.29 19.68 -21.74
C GLU A 247 -2.55 18.83 -20.50
N LEU A 248 -3.53 17.89 -20.55
CA LEU A 248 -3.72 16.89 -19.51
C LEU A 248 -2.45 16.06 -19.27
N LEU A 249 -1.85 15.55 -20.34
CA LEU A 249 -0.63 14.74 -20.25
C LEU A 249 0.57 15.55 -19.73
N ARG A 250 0.66 16.81 -20.10
CA ARG A 250 1.72 17.73 -19.63
C ARG A 250 1.62 18.00 -18.14
N LEU A 251 0.40 18.25 -17.65
CA LEU A 251 0.12 18.60 -16.26
C LEU A 251 -0.01 17.38 -15.34
N ALA A 252 -0.12 16.18 -15.92
CA ALA A 252 -0.27 14.94 -15.16
C ALA A 252 0.84 14.80 -14.12
N PRO A 253 0.50 14.45 -12.85
CA PRO A 253 1.50 14.20 -11.82
C PRO A 253 2.43 13.05 -12.20
N ALA A 254 3.64 13.04 -11.63
CA ALA A 254 4.67 12.07 -11.98
C ALA A 254 4.22 10.61 -11.75
N ASP A 255 3.47 10.37 -10.69
CA ASP A 255 2.92 9.06 -10.33
C ASP A 255 1.79 8.59 -11.28
N ALA A 256 1.10 9.51 -11.95
CA ALA A 256 0.09 9.16 -12.95
C ALA A 256 0.69 8.74 -14.30
N LYS A 257 1.95 9.05 -14.57
CA LYS A 257 2.59 8.77 -15.88
C LYS A 257 2.77 7.28 -16.19
N SER A 258 2.70 6.43 -15.20
CA SER A 258 2.75 4.96 -15.35
C SER A 258 1.37 4.31 -15.42
N SER A 259 0.28 5.07 -15.41
CA SER A 259 -1.09 4.57 -15.42
C SER A 259 -1.59 4.24 -16.82
N GLU A 260 -2.60 3.37 -16.92
CA GLU A 260 -3.33 3.12 -18.18
C GLU A 260 -4.07 4.37 -18.66
N LEU A 261 -4.57 5.19 -17.74
CA LEU A 261 -5.17 6.49 -18.05
C LEU A 261 -4.22 7.38 -18.85
N TYR A 262 -2.96 7.49 -18.39
CA TYR A 262 -1.95 8.28 -19.10
C TYR A 262 -1.59 7.67 -20.46
N ALA A 263 -1.41 6.36 -20.52
CA ALA A 263 -1.14 5.64 -21.76
C ALA A 263 -2.28 5.75 -22.77
N ALA A 264 -3.53 5.71 -22.33
CA ALA A 264 -4.71 5.92 -23.17
C ALA A 264 -4.74 7.33 -23.76
N GLY A 265 -4.43 8.36 -22.96
CA GLY A 265 -4.29 9.74 -23.43
C GLY A 265 -3.20 9.88 -24.49
N GLN A 266 -2.04 9.25 -24.29
CA GLN A 266 -0.97 9.25 -25.29
C GLN A 266 -1.43 8.58 -26.61
N ARG A 267 -2.10 7.44 -26.54
CA ARG A 267 -2.64 6.79 -27.75
C ARG A 267 -3.66 7.66 -28.47
N ALA A 268 -4.53 8.33 -27.73
CA ALA A 268 -5.51 9.24 -28.32
C ALA A 268 -4.83 10.38 -29.11
N VAL A 269 -3.85 11.05 -28.51
CA VAL A 269 -3.12 12.17 -29.16
C VAL A 269 -2.32 11.73 -30.38
N LEU A 270 -1.88 10.50 -30.44
CA LEU A 270 -1.16 9.96 -31.60
C LEU A 270 -2.08 9.65 -32.79
N SER A 271 -3.40 9.54 -32.57
CA SER A 271 -4.36 9.36 -33.66
C SER A 271 -4.55 10.66 -34.43
N PRO A 272 -4.60 10.62 -35.75
CA PRO A 272 -4.99 11.78 -36.58
C PRO A 272 -6.50 12.03 -36.60
N ASP A 273 -7.31 11.12 -36.04
CA ASP A 273 -8.76 11.18 -36.07
C ASP A 273 -9.32 11.91 -34.85
N SER A 274 -10.01 13.02 -35.10
CA SER A 274 -10.67 13.82 -34.07
C SER A 274 -11.75 13.07 -33.29
N ALA A 275 -12.36 12.04 -33.89
CA ALA A 275 -13.34 11.20 -33.20
C ALA A 275 -12.70 10.42 -32.06
N VAL A 276 -11.44 9.99 -32.20
CA VAL A 276 -10.68 9.30 -31.15
C VAL A 276 -10.39 10.25 -29.97
N TRP A 277 -10.06 11.50 -30.25
CA TRP A 277 -9.85 12.50 -29.19
C TRP A 277 -11.13 12.74 -28.39
N LYS A 278 -12.23 12.93 -29.13
CA LYS A 278 -13.55 13.14 -28.52
C LYS A 278 -14.00 11.92 -27.71
N GLN A 279 -13.82 10.74 -28.24
CA GLN A 279 -14.11 9.48 -27.52
C GLN A 279 -13.28 9.38 -26.25
N PHE A 280 -11.99 9.70 -26.30
CA PHE A 280 -11.15 9.68 -25.11
C PHE A 280 -11.67 10.63 -24.04
N ILE A 281 -12.01 11.88 -24.39
CA ILE A 281 -12.51 12.89 -23.45
C ILE A 281 -13.84 12.45 -22.82
N HIS A 282 -14.77 11.90 -23.59
CA HIS A 282 -16.11 11.57 -23.13
C HIS A 282 -16.23 10.25 -22.39
N THR A 283 -15.46 9.24 -22.77
CA THR A 283 -15.58 7.86 -22.21
C THR A 283 -14.25 7.20 -21.96
N GLY A 284 -13.30 7.34 -22.86
CA GLY A 284 -12.04 6.58 -22.83
C GLY A 284 -11.16 6.88 -21.61
N ALA A 285 -11.17 8.10 -21.10
CA ALA A 285 -10.45 8.46 -19.89
C ALA A 285 -11.02 7.72 -18.67
N GLU A 286 -12.34 7.65 -18.57
CA GLU A 286 -13.02 6.93 -17.48
C GLU A 286 -12.80 5.42 -17.56
N GLU A 287 -12.88 4.84 -18.75
CA GLU A 287 -12.61 3.42 -18.96
C GLU A 287 -11.17 3.04 -18.57
N ALA A 288 -10.20 3.88 -18.95
CA ALA A 288 -8.81 3.69 -18.59
C ALA A 288 -8.57 3.84 -17.08
N TYR A 289 -9.21 4.83 -16.45
CA TYR A 289 -9.15 5.01 -15.00
C TYR A 289 -9.74 3.82 -14.23
N LYS A 290 -10.86 3.25 -14.69
CA LYS A 290 -11.44 2.04 -14.10
C LYS A 290 -10.47 0.86 -14.12
N LYS A 291 -9.72 0.68 -15.22
CA LYS A 291 -8.67 -0.34 -15.31
C LYS A 291 -7.54 -0.11 -14.30
N ASP A 292 -7.12 1.13 -14.13
CA ASP A 292 -6.13 1.49 -13.12
C ASP A 292 -6.64 1.21 -11.69
N ASP A 293 -7.91 1.51 -11.43
CA ASP A 293 -8.54 1.26 -10.13
C ASP A 293 -8.67 -0.25 -9.85
N GLU A 294 -9.12 -1.03 -10.82
CA GLU A 294 -9.18 -2.49 -10.74
C GLU A 294 -7.78 -3.10 -10.46
N ALA A 295 -6.76 -2.63 -11.20
CA ALA A 295 -5.38 -3.08 -11.00
C ALA A 295 -4.88 -2.74 -9.58
N ARG A 296 -5.21 -1.56 -9.07
CA ARG A 296 -4.86 -1.12 -7.71
C ARG A 296 -5.58 -1.95 -6.66
N ARG A 297 -6.90 -2.18 -6.81
CA ARG A 297 -7.68 -3.03 -5.91
C ARG A 297 -7.11 -4.44 -5.85
N LYS A 298 -6.75 -5.01 -7.02
CA LYS A 298 -6.10 -6.32 -7.10
C LYS A 298 -4.76 -6.35 -6.37
N GLN A 299 -3.93 -5.32 -6.55
CA GLN A 299 -2.64 -5.23 -5.83
C GLN A 299 -2.83 -5.18 -4.31
N ILE A 300 -3.82 -4.42 -3.83
CA ILE A 300 -4.17 -4.34 -2.40
C ILE A 300 -4.67 -5.69 -1.90
N ALA A 301 -5.58 -6.33 -2.63
CA ALA A 301 -6.10 -7.65 -2.28
C ALA A 301 -4.98 -8.71 -2.22
N ASP A 302 -4.07 -8.71 -3.21
CA ASP A 302 -2.91 -9.60 -3.25
C ASP A 302 -1.93 -9.32 -2.08
N ALA A 303 -1.75 -8.06 -1.70
CA ALA A 303 -0.93 -7.70 -0.54
C ALA A 303 -1.57 -8.17 0.77
N ASN A 304 -2.87 -7.92 0.93
CA ASN A 304 -3.64 -8.37 2.09
C ASN A 304 -3.65 -9.91 2.20
N ARG A 305 -3.82 -10.61 1.07
CA ARG A 305 -3.77 -12.07 1.02
C ARG A 305 -2.40 -12.60 1.43
N ARG A 306 -1.32 -12.01 0.94
CA ARG A 306 0.05 -12.36 1.38
C ARG A 306 0.25 -12.15 2.88
N LEU A 307 -0.21 -11.02 3.41
CA LEU A 307 -0.15 -10.73 4.83
C LEU A 307 -0.95 -11.76 5.66
N ALA A 308 -2.17 -12.10 5.22
CA ALA A 308 -3.00 -13.11 5.88
C ALA A 308 -2.33 -14.50 5.90
N ILE A 309 -1.66 -14.88 4.79
CA ILE A 309 -0.88 -16.13 4.72
C ILE A 309 0.29 -16.10 5.71
N GLN A 310 1.01 -14.99 5.81
CA GLN A 310 2.12 -14.83 6.75
C GLN A 310 1.65 -14.91 8.21
N ILE A 311 0.54 -14.23 8.53
CA ILE A 311 -0.08 -14.26 9.85
C ILE A 311 -0.52 -15.68 10.19
N GLN A 312 -1.20 -16.37 9.27
CA GLN A 312 -1.62 -17.74 9.44
C GLN A 312 -0.42 -18.68 9.71
N ALA A 313 0.61 -18.61 8.87
CA ALA A 313 1.80 -19.45 9.00
C ALA A 313 2.54 -19.19 10.33
N ALA A 314 2.68 -17.93 10.72
CA ALA A 314 3.29 -17.57 12.00
C ALA A 314 2.48 -18.09 13.19
N ALA A 315 1.16 -17.90 13.16
CA ALA A 315 0.26 -18.32 14.23
C ALA A 315 0.14 -19.86 14.32
N GLU A 316 0.13 -20.58 13.19
CA GLU A 316 0.13 -22.05 13.16
C GLU A 316 1.45 -22.62 13.71
N LYS A 317 2.59 -22.00 13.38
CA LYS A 317 3.91 -22.42 13.88
C LYS A 317 4.04 -22.25 15.40
N THR A 318 3.41 -21.21 15.95
CA THR A 318 3.52 -20.90 17.39
C THR A 318 2.44 -21.56 18.24
N GLY A 319 1.32 -21.94 17.67
CA GLY A 319 0.18 -22.54 18.40
C GLY A 319 -0.51 -21.60 19.41
N VAL A 320 -0.07 -20.33 19.46
CA VAL A 320 -0.39 -19.41 20.55
C VAL A 320 -1.77 -18.76 20.43
N ASN A 321 -2.31 -18.62 19.21
CA ASN A 321 -3.57 -17.92 19.01
C ASN A 321 -4.48 -18.60 17.98
N PRO A 322 -5.30 -19.62 18.38
CA PRO A 322 -6.18 -20.31 17.46
C PRO A 322 -7.25 -19.40 16.83
N HIS A 323 -7.65 -18.31 17.51
CA HIS A 323 -8.58 -17.34 16.96
C HIS A 323 -7.96 -16.54 15.80
N LEU A 324 -6.68 -16.22 15.89
CA LEU A 324 -5.95 -15.53 14.82
C LEU A 324 -5.84 -16.42 13.57
N VAL A 325 -5.53 -17.72 13.75
CA VAL A 325 -5.51 -18.70 12.66
C VAL A 325 -6.90 -18.83 12.00
N ALA A 326 -7.95 -18.92 12.80
CA ALA A 326 -9.31 -19.01 12.29
C ALA A 326 -9.72 -17.75 11.52
N THR A 327 -9.37 -16.58 12.03
CA THR A 327 -9.65 -15.28 11.37
C THR A 327 -8.87 -15.15 10.06
N ALA A 328 -7.58 -15.51 10.04
CA ALA A 328 -6.77 -15.51 8.84
C ALA A 328 -7.29 -16.50 7.79
N LYS A 329 -7.69 -17.72 8.19
CA LYS A 329 -8.33 -18.69 7.30
C LYS A 329 -9.65 -18.18 6.73
N LYS A 330 -10.47 -17.51 7.54
CA LYS A 330 -11.72 -16.88 7.09
C LYS A 330 -11.45 -15.77 6.07
N ALA A 331 -10.46 -14.91 6.33
CA ALA A 331 -10.04 -13.86 5.39
C ALA A 331 -9.52 -14.44 4.06
N LEU A 332 -8.78 -15.55 4.10
CA LEU A 332 -8.27 -16.23 2.90
C LEU A 332 -9.35 -16.99 2.12
N ALA A 333 -10.42 -17.42 2.78
CA ALA A 333 -11.55 -18.13 2.17
C ALA A 333 -12.64 -17.14 1.64
N GLY A 334 -12.55 -15.87 2.02
CA GLY A 334 -13.44 -14.82 1.51
C GLY A 334 -13.15 -14.50 0.05
N THR A 335 -14.15 -13.97 -0.65
CA THR A 335 -13.95 -13.36 -1.97
C THR A 335 -13.22 -12.02 -1.80
N ASP A 336 -12.45 -11.63 -2.82
CA ASP A 336 -11.70 -10.35 -2.84
C ASP A 336 -12.65 -9.12 -3.01
N GLU A 337 -13.92 -9.24 -2.56
CA GLU A 337 -14.91 -8.16 -2.53
C GLU A 337 -14.86 -7.38 -1.21
#